data_022b19e6edd9666ccfe2c41ae81a41cb
#
_entry.id   022b19e6edd9666ccfe2c41ae81a41cb
#
_cell.length_a   1.000
_cell.length_b   1.000
_cell.length_c   1.000
_cell.angle_alpha   90.00
_cell.angle_beta   90.00
_cell.angle_gamma   90.00
#
_symmetry.space_group_name_H-M   'P 1'
#
loop_
_entity.id
_entity.type
_entity.pdbx_description
1 polymer ?
#
loop_
_entity_poly.entity_id
_entity_poly.type
_entity_poly.pdbx_seq_one_letter_code
_entity_poly.pdbx_strand_id
1 'polypeptide(L)'
;MEVKNTSDLKYYGKAFAINFKKFLDRTVDKYNSLFTLTPEESKEVLLEISKEMEEKGDHKGAGEVYKKVVASEPNNVSALFKLAKVYNDTGQFKEAVEALKKVVVLDNSIAQAFYLLGSAHFALDENKEAMEALKKAVELNPGYAEAYYKIGLIFDARSEHDPAIAAYQKTISFSPGFVKAYQSLGFAYESKGMRDEAVKYFKKAIDIEERRGGK
;
A
#
# COMPACT_ATOMS: atom_id res chain seq x y z
N MET A 1 18.10 -32.73 -15.20
CA MET A 1 16.91 -32.14 -14.58
C MET A 1 15.81 -32.14 -15.63
N GLU A 2 14.81 -33.00 -15.50
CA GLU A 2 13.69 -33.06 -16.45
C GLU A 2 12.71 -31.93 -16.14
N VAL A 3 12.43 -31.13 -17.15
CA VAL A 3 11.43 -30.07 -17.08
C VAL A 3 10.06 -30.72 -17.22
N LYS A 4 9.32 -30.83 -16.12
CA LYS A 4 8.08 -31.62 -16.06
C LYS A 4 6.81 -30.90 -16.49
N ASN A 5 6.84 -29.58 -16.77
CA ASN A 5 5.61 -28.83 -17.12
C ASN A 5 5.93 -27.55 -17.90
N THR A 6 4.98 -27.07 -18.72
CA THR A 6 5.05 -25.79 -19.46
C THR A 6 5.15 -24.57 -18.53
N SER A 7 4.66 -24.67 -17.29
CA SER A 7 4.83 -23.65 -16.24
C SER A 7 6.28 -23.53 -15.78
N ASP A 8 7.00 -24.66 -15.71
CA ASP A 8 8.42 -24.70 -15.34
C ASP A 8 9.29 -24.06 -16.42
N LEU A 9 8.97 -24.32 -17.71
CA LEU A 9 9.64 -23.67 -18.84
C LEU A 9 9.46 -22.15 -18.83
N LYS A 10 8.26 -21.64 -18.52
CA LYS A 10 8.00 -20.20 -18.35
C LYS A 10 8.78 -19.65 -17.15
N TYR A 11 8.79 -20.38 -16.02
CA TYR A 11 9.53 -19.97 -14.82
C TYR A 11 11.04 -19.93 -15.08
N TYR A 12 11.61 -20.98 -15.67
CA TYR A 12 13.05 -21.02 -15.99
C TYR A 12 13.42 -20.00 -17.08
N GLY A 13 12.55 -19.76 -18.06
CA GLY A 13 12.74 -18.72 -19.05
C GLY A 13 12.77 -17.32 -18.43
N LYS A 14 11.86 -17.04 -17.49
CA LYS A 14 11.82 -15.75 -16.77
C LYS A 14 12.94 -15.65 -15.73
N ALA A 15 13.24 -16.70 -14.97
CA ALA A 15 14.38 -16.74 -14.07
C ALA A 15 15.73 -16.60 -14.81
N PHE A 16 15.85 -17.20 -16.00
CA PHE A 16 16.99 -16.99 -16.88
C PHE A 16 17.05 -15.54 -17.35
N ALA A 17 15.94 -14.94 -17.78
CA ALA A 17 15.87 -13.53 -18.15
C ALA A 17 16.27 -12.61 -17.00
N ILE A 18 15.81 -12.89 -15.77
CA ILE A 18 16.17 -12.14 -14.54
C ILE A 18 17.65 -12.29 -14.22
N ASN A 19 18.19 -13.52 -14.22
CA ASN A 19 19.60 -13.78 -13.93
C ASN A 19 20.50 -13.30 -15.06
N PHE A 20 20.08 -13.46 -16.30
CA PHE A 20 20.76 -12.95 -17.46
C PHE A 20 20.79 -11.43 -17.47
N LYS A 21 19.73 -10.78 -17.01
CA LYS A 21 19.70 -9.33 -16.81
C LYS A 21 20.64 -8.87 -15.69
N LYS A 22 20.71 -9.59 -14.55
CA LYS A 22 21.74 -9.34 -13.51
C LYS A 22 23.16 -9.50 -14.05
N PHE A 23 23.35 -10.43 -14.98
CA PHE A 23 24.61 -10.63 -15.70
C PHE A 23 24.86 -9.46 -16.68
N LEU A 24 23.83 -9.06 -17.43
CA LEU A 24 23.91 -7.92 -18.35
C LEU A 24 24.17 -6.58 -17.62
N ASP A 25 23.55 -6.33 -16.47
CA ASP A 25 23.81 -5.14 -15.64
C ASP A 25 25.30 -5.01 -15.24
N ARG A 26 26.04 -6.12 -15.27
CA ARG A 26 27.52 -6.13 -15.07
C ARG A 26 28.34 -6.00 -16.36
N THR A 27 27.72 -6.17 -17.53
CA THR A 27 28.40 -6.22 -18.83
C THR A 27 27.71 -5.41 -19.93
N VAL A 28 26.74 -4.55 -19.55
CA VAL A 28 25.77 -3.87 -20.45
C VAL A 28 26.39 -3.11 -21.61
N ASP A 29 27.54 -2.43 -21.41
CA ASP A 29 28.13 -1.64 -22.49
C ASP A 29 28.65 -2.47 -23.69
N LYS A 30 28.81 -3.77 -23.51
CA LYS A 30 29.37 -4.65 -24.53
C LYS A 30 28.35 -5.49 -25.32
N TYR A 31 27.09 -5.60 -24.84
CA TYR A 31 26.06 -6.51 -25.38
C TYR A 31 24.75 -5.85 -25.84
N ASN A 32 24.62 -4.53 -25.70
CA ASN A 32 23.44 -3.79 -26.16
C ASN A 32 23.11 -3.94 -27.66
N SER A 33 24.09 -4.40 -28.45
CA SER A 33 23.89 -4.64 -29.89
C SER A 33 23.26 -6.01 -30.24
N LEU A 34 23.11 -6.91 -29.25
CA LEU A 34 22.60 -8.28 -29.46
C LEU A 34 21.12 -8.46 -29.08
N PHE A 35 20.55 -7.53 -28.31
CA PHE A 35 19.15 -7.55 -27.92
C PHE A 35 18.51 -6.22 -28.30
N THR A 36 17.77 -6.22 -29.39
CA THR A 36 17.11 -5.05 -29.99
C THR A 36 15.83 -4.64 -29.26
N LEU A 37 15.76 -4.78 -27.93
CA LEU A 37 14.64 -4.23 -27.18
C LEU A 37 14.79 -2.71 -27.13
N THR A 38 13.77 -2.01 -27.59
CA THR A 38 13.67 -0.57 -27.40
C THR A 38 13.58 -0.21 -25.91
N PRO A 39 13.90 1.00 -25.50
CA PRO A 39 13.70 1.44 -24.10
C PRO A 39 12.28 1.17 -23.58
N GLU A 40 11.25 1.36 -24.43
CA GLU A 40 9.85 1.07 -24.13
C GLU A 40 9.62 -0.40 -23.85
N GLU A 41 10.07 -1.29 -24.74
CA GLU A 41 9.92 -2.75 -24.57
C GLU A 41 10.64 -3.24 -23.31
N SER A 42 11.82 -2.69 -23.03
CA SER A 42 12.57 -3.00 -21.80
C SER A 42 11.79 -2.60 -20.54
N LYS A 43 11.09 -1.49 -20.56
CA LYS A 43 10.24 -0.99 -19.49
C LYS A 43 9.01 -1.89 -19.28
N GLU A 44 8.31 -2.26 -20.36
CA GLU A 44 7.15 -3.17 -20.26
C GLU A 44 7.53 -4.49 -19.61
N VAL A 45 8.65 -5.08 -20.04
CA VAL A 45 9.19 -6.31 -19.44
C VAL A 45 9.54 -6.10 -17.96
N LEU A 46 10.12 -4.96 -17.59
CA LEU A 46 10.43 -4.66 -16.19
C LEU A 46 9.18 -4.54 -15.34
N LEU A 47 8.15 -3.85 -15.84
CA LEU A 47 6.88 -3.69 -15.13
C LEU A 47 6.14 -5.04 -14.98
N GLU A 48 6.19 -5.90 -15.98
CA GLU A 48 5.62 -7.26 -15.88
C GLU A 48 6.35 -8.10 -14.83
N ILE A 49 7.69 -8.09 -14.84
CA ILE A 49 8.51 -8.78 -13.84
C ILE A 49 8.19 -8.29 -12.43
N SER A 50 8.08 -6.97 -12.25
CA SER A 50 7.79 -6.41 -10.92
C SER A 50 6.41 -6.80 -10.41
N LYS A 51 5.42 -6.89 -11.29
CA LYS A 51 4.06 -7.36 -10.94
C LYS A 51 4.09 -8.83 -10.49
N GLU A 52 4.81 -9.70 -11.20
CA GLU A 52 4.96 -11.10 -10.78
C GLU A 52 5.69 -11.25 -9.44
N MET A 53 6.68 -10.38 -9.18
CA MET A 53 7.36 -10.36 -7.89
C MET A 53 6.40 -9.95 -6.76
N GLU A 54 5.53 -8.94 -6.98
CA GLU A 54 4.48 -8.57 -6.02
C GLU A 54 3.53 -9.74 -5.75
N GLU A 55 3.05 -10.42 -6.80
CA GLU A 55 2.15 -11.58 -6.68
C GLU A 55 2.79 -12.76 -5.90
N LYS A 56 4.11 -12.90 -5.96
CA LYS A 56 4.90 -13.90 -5.20
C LYS A 56 5.33 -13.43 -3.82
N GLY A 57 4.97 -12.20 -3.42
CA GLY A 57 5.34 -11.61 -2.14
C GLY A 57 6.80 -11.12 -2.08
N ASP A 58 7.53 -11.10 -3.20
CA ASP A 58 8.88 -10.51 -3.28
C ASP A 58 8.80 -8.98 -3.45
N HIS A 59 8.30 -8.32 -2.42
CA HIS A 59 8.18 -6.85 -2.40
C HIS A 59 9.53 -6.14 -2.56
N LYS A 60 10.61 -6.74 -2.02
CA LYS A 60 11.94 -6.16 -2.11
C LYS A 60 12.48 -6.21 -3.54
N GLY A 61 12.33 -7.36 -4.21
CA GLY A 61 12.71 -7.50 -5.62
C GLY A 61 11.91 -6.57 -6.53
N ALA A 62 10.58 -6.49 -6.32
CA ALA A 62 9.73 -5.56 -7.05
C ALA A 62 10.16 -4.10 -6.86
N GLY A 63 10.51 -3.70 -5.62
CA GLY A 63 11.00 -2.37 -5.32
C GLY A 63 12.27 -1.99 -6.10
N GLU A 64 13.23 -2.91 -6.22
CA GLU A 64 14.46 -2.66 -7.00
C GLU A 64 14.16 -2.47 -8.50
N VAL A 65 13.16 -3.18 -9.02
CA VAL A 65 12.73 -3.00 -10.41
C VAL A 65 12.04 -1.64 -10.59
N TYR A 66 11.11 -1.26 -9.69
CA TYR A 66 10.46 0.06 -9.77
C TYR A 66 11.45 1.21 -9.63
N LYS A 67 12.49 1.10 -8.79
CA LYS A 67 13.57 2.08 -8.71
C LYS A 67 14.24 2.31 -10.06
N LYS A 68 14.52 1.22 -10.81
CA LYS A 68 15.13 1.32 -12.15
C LYS A 68 14.22 2.04 -13.13
N VAL A 69 12.92 1.73 -13.10
CA VAL A 69 11.92 2.41 -13.94
C VAL A 69 11.84 3.90 -13.59
N VAL A 70 11.79 4.24 -12.29
CA VAL A 70 11.76 5.63 -11.84
C VAL A 70 13.06 6.38 -12.16
N ALA A 71 14.20 5.69 -12.18
CA ALA A 71 15.48 6.31 -12.58
C ALA A 71 15.51 6.67 -14.05
N SER A 72 14.90 5.86 -14.94
CA SER A 72 14.78 6.17 -16.38
C SER A 72 13.64 7.14 -16.68
N GLU A 73 12.54 7.07 -15.93
CA GLU A 73 11.35 7.90 -16.08
C GLU A 73 10.94 8.53 -14.74
N PRO A 74 11.55 9.63 -14.31
CA PRO A 74 11.32 10.22 -12.99
C PRO A 74 9.90 10.68 -12.71
N ASN A 75 9.09 10.88 -13.76
CA ASN A 75 7.69 11.32 -13.70
C ASN A 75 6.70 10.20 -14.03
N ASN A 76 7.12 8.93 -14.07
CA ASN A 76 6.22 7.81 -14.27
C ASN A 76 5.38 7.58 -13.01
N VAL A 77 4.15 8.11 -13.02
CA VAL A 77 3.21 8.07 -11.88
C VAL A 77 2.96 6.63 -11.42
N SER A 78 2.77 5.69 -12.35
CA SER A 78 2.51 4.29 -12.00
C SER A 78 3.70 3.65 -11.29
N ALA A 79 4.92 3.83 -11.79
CA ALA A 79 6.11 3.27 -11.18
C ALA A 79 6.42 3.92 -9.81
N LEU A 80 6.27 5.25 -9.69
CA LEU A 80 6.41 5.98 -8.43
C LEU A 80 5.40 5.49 -7.39
N PHE A 81 4.13 5.32 -7.80
CA PHE A 81 3.08 4.83 -6.91
C PHE A 81 3.35 3.41 -6.42
N LYS A 82 3.75 2.52 -7.31
CA LYS A 82 4.11 1.14 -6.98
C LYS A 82 5.33 1.07 -6.06
N LEU A 83 6.37 1.86 -6.34
CA LEU A 83 7.55 1.96 -5.49
C LEU A 83 7.18 2.47 -4.09
N ALA A 84 6.35 3.49 -4.02
CA ALA A 84 5.88 4.03 -2.75
C ALA A 84 5.06 3.03 -1.93
N LYS A 85 4.24 2.22 -2.61
CA LYS A 85 3.52 1.12 -1.96
C LYS A 85 4.50 0.11 -1.36
N VAL A 86 5.51 -0.31 -2.12
CA VAL A 86 6.56 -1.21 -1.61
C VAL A 86 7.28 -0.59 -0.40
N TYR A 87 7.61 0.69 -0.43
CA TYR A 87 8.21 1.37 0.70
C TYR A 87 7.32 1.38 1.94
N ASN A 88 6.00 1.63 1.79
CA ASN A 88 5.05 1.52 2.88
C ASN A 88 4.99 0.10 3.46
N ASP A 89 4.90 -0.92 2.60
CA ASP A 89 4.77 -2.33 3.01
C ASP A 89 6.05 -2.84 3.70
N THR A 90 7.20 -2.25 3.38
CA THR A 90 8.52 -2.60 3.97
C THR A 90 8.96 -1.66 5.10
N GLY A 91 8.10 -0.73 5.53
CA GLY A 91 8.37 0.18 6.65
C GLY A 91 9.34 1.33 6.33
N GLN A 92 9.65 1.56 5.05
CA GLN A 92 10.50 2.67 4.59
C GLN A 92 9.64 3.93 4.39
N PHE A 93 9.08 4.44 5.51
CA PHE A 93 8.04 5.47 5.44
C PHE A 93 8.53 6.82 4.92
N LYS A 94 9.79 7.19 5.16
CA LYS A 94 10.36 8.44 4.65
C LYS A 94 10.46 8.42 3.12
N GLU A 95 10.96 7.33 2.56
CA GLU A 95 11.05 7.10 1.13
C GLU A 95 9.65 7.02 0.48
N ALA A 96 8.69 6.41 1.19
CA ALA A 96 7.31 6.37 0.76
C ALA A 96 6.72 7.78 0.64
N VAL A 97 6.93 8.64 1.64
CA VAL A 97 6.48 10.03 1.64
C VAL A 97 7.07 10.80 0.46
N GLU A 98 8.36 10.67 0.21
CA GLU A 98 9.02 11.37 -0.92
C GLU A 98 8.43 10.94 -2.27
N ALA A 99 8.25 9.64 -2.48
CA ALA A 99 7.69 9.12 -3.72
C ALA A 99 6.20 9.52 -3.87
N LEU A 100 5.41 9.42 -2.80
CA LEU A 100 3.98 9.78 -2.82
C LEU A 100 3.74 11.27 -3.01
N LYS A 101 4.58 12.14 -2.45
CA LYS A 101 4.52 13.58 -2.74
C LYS A 101 4.69 13.86 -4.22
N LYS A 102 5.60 13.15 -4.91
CA LYS A 102 5.73 13.27 -6.37
C LYS A 102 4.47 12.76 -7.09
N VAL A 103 3.94 11.61 -6.67
CA VAL A 103 2.71 11.05 -7.25
C VAL A 103 1.56 12.04 -7.18
N VAL A 104 1.26 12.61 -6.00
CA VAL A 104 0.10 13.50 -5.82
C VAL A 104 0.28 14.87 -6.48
N VAL A 105 1.51 15.27 -6.78
CA VAL A 105 1.80 16.46 -7.58
C VAL A 105 1.57 16.19 -9.08
N LEU A 106 1.96 15.01 -9.56
CA LEU A 106 1.79 14.61 -10.96
C LEU A 106 0.35 14.22 -11.28
N ASP A 107 -0.34 13.57 -10.34
CA ASP A 107 -1.75 13.19 -10.44
C ASP A 107 -2.42 13.31 -9.06
N ASN A 108 -3.19 14.35 -8.89
CA ASN A 108 -3.90 14.66 -7.65
C ASN A 108 -5.28 13.99 -7.54
N SER A 109 -5.65 13.10 -8.47
CA SER A 109 -6.93 12.39 -8.48
C SER A 109 -6.87 11.02 -7.80
N ILE A 110 -5.68 10.52 -7.44
CA ILE A 110 -5.47 9.18 -6.92
C ILE A 110 -5.72 9.16 -5.41
N ALA A 111 -6.96 8.84 -4.99
CA ALA A 111 -7.34 8.73 -3.57
C ALA A 111 -6.43 7.79 -2.77
N GLN A 112 -6.02 6.67 -3.38
CA GLN A 112 -5.12 5.70 -2.74
C GLN A 112 -3.72 6.26 -2.49
N ALA A 113 -3.21 7.16 -3.33
CA ALA A 113 -1.92 7.82 -3.10
C ALA A 113 -1.97 8.73 -1.86
N PHE A 114 -3.04 9.49 -1.71
CA PHE A 114 -3.26 10.30 -0.52
C PHE A 114 -3.46 9.46 0.74
N TYR A 115 -4.17 8.34 0.67
CA TYR A 115 -4.29 7.41 1.79
C TYR A 115 -2.93 6.82 2.20
N LEU A 116 -2.12 6.36 1.26
CA LEU A 116 -0.77 5.84 1.54
C LEU A 116 0.15 6.93 2.09
N LEU A 117 0.08 8.16 1.57
CA LEU A 117 0.81 9.31 2.07
C LEU A 117 0.44 9.61 3.52
N GLY A 118 -0.87 9.67 3.83
CA GLY A 118 -1.35 9.86 5.18
C GLY A 118 -0.97 8.72 6.11
N SER A 119 -0.95 7.48 5.61
CA SER A 119 -0.52 6.30 6.38
C SER A 119 0.98 6.34 6.70
N ALA A 120 1.81 6.77 5.76
CA ALA A 120 3.26 6.92 5.97
C ALA A 120 3.56 8.05 6.96
N HIS A 121 2.91 9.21 6.83
CA HIS A 121 3.02 10.30 7.80
C HIS A 121 2.57 9.86 9.20
N PHE A 122 1.47 9.11 9.31
CA PHE A 122 1.01 8.57 10.59
C PHE A 122 2.04 7.62 11.22
N ALA A 123 2.69 6.77 10.43
CA ALA A 123 3.75 5.88 10.92
C ALA A 123 5.02 6.63 11.35
N LEU A 124 5.21 7.86 10.90
CA LEU A 124 6.29 8.77 11.31
C LEU A 124 5.89 9.71 12.46
N ASP A 125 4.70 9.51 13.07
CA ASP A 125 4.11 10.39 14.09
C ASP A 125 3.84 11.84 13.61
N GLU A 126 3.83 12.07 12.31
CA GLU A 126 3.54 13.35 11.66
C GLU A 126 2.01 13.52 11.49
N ASN A 127 1.31 13.57 12.63
CA ASN A 127 -0.16 13.47 12.69
C ASN A 127 -0.90 14.60 11.97
N LYS A 128 -0.27 15.77 11.80
CA LYS A 128 -0.87 16.90 11.09
C LYS A 128 -0.89 16.63 9.58
N GLU A 129 0.24 16.28 9.03
CA GLU A 129 0.42 15.94 7.61
C GLU A 129 -0.40 14.69 7.24
N ALA A 130 -0.44 13.70 8.15
CA ALA A 130 -1.27 12.51 8.00
C ALA A 130 -2.76 12.89 7.87
N MET A 131 -3.26 13.77 8.74
CA MET A 131 -4.65 14.22 8.71
C MET A 131 -5.00 14.96 7.42
N GLU A 132 -4.10 15.82 6.92
CA GLU A 132 -4.29 16.56 5.67
C GLU A 132 -4.41 15.60 4.47
N ALA A 133 -3.49 14.65 4.37
CA ALA A 133 -3.50 13.66 3.29
C ALA A 133 -4.73 12.73 3.38
N LEU A 134 -5.08 12.23 4.57
CA LEU A 134 -6.25 11.37 4.74
C LEU A 134 -7.57 12.08 4.43
N LYS A 135 -7.70 13.36 4.80
CA LYS A 135 -8.86 14.16 4.41
C LYS A 135 -8.97 14.26 2.89
N LYS A 136 -7.86 14.46 2.20
CA LYS A 136 -7.86 14.47 0.74
C LYS A 136 -8.26 13.13 0.14
N ALA A 137 -7.82 12.02 0.73
CA ALA A 137 -8.22 10.68 0.31
C ALA A 137 -9.75 10.48 0.40
N VAL A 138 -10.40 10.92 1.49
CA VAL A 138 -11.86 10.78 1.66
C VAL A 138 -12.66 11.82 0.86
N GLU A 139 -12.08 12.96 0.51
CA GLU A 139 -12.69 13.90 -0.46
C GLU A 139 -12.77 13.28 -1.85
N LEU A 140 -11.70 12.61 -2.29
CA LEU A 140 -11.63 11.94 -3.59
C LEU A 140 -12.44 10.65 -3.62
N ASN A 141 -12.47 9.90 -2.53
CA ASN A 141 -13.26 8.69 -2.37
C ASN A 141 -14.02 8.72 -1.04
N PRO A 142 -15.28 9.22 -1.02
CA PRO A 142 -16.08 9.30 0.19
C PRO A 142 -16.37 7.96 0.88
N GLY A 143 -16.20 6.84 0.18
CA GLY A 143 -16.38 5.48 0.73
C GLY A 143 -15.09 4.83 1.27
N TYR A 144 -13.99 5.56 1.40
CA TYR A 144 -12.68 5.00 1.77
C TYR A 144 -12.62 4.68 3.28
N ALA A 145 -13.13 3.52 3.65
CA ALA A 145 -13.25 3.08 5.04
C ALA A 145 -11.92 3.10 5.81
N GLU A 146 -10.83 2.63 5.18
CA GLU A 146 -9.51 2.59 5.82
C GLU A 146 -8.96 3.99 6.12
N ALA A 147 -9.28 4.97 5.29
CA ALA A 147 -8.89 6.36 5.53
C ALA A 147 -9.65 6.95 6.73
N TYR A 148 -10.95 6.70 6.85
CA TYR A 148 -11.72 7.10 8.04
C TYR A 148 -11.20 6.42 9.30
N TYR A 149 -10.85 5.14 9.23
CA TYR A 149 -10.25 4.44 10.36
C TYR A 149 -8.95 5.11 10.83
N LYS A 150 -8.04 5.45 9.90
CA LYS A 150 -6.80 6.18 10.23
C LYS A 150 -7.07 7.56 10.82
N ILE A 151 -8.05 8.30 10.29
CA ILE A 151 -8.50 9.58 10.86
C ILE A 151 -8.96 9.38 12.32
N GLY A 152 -9.73 8.33 12.59
CA GLY A 152 -10.14 7.97 13.94
C GLY A 152 -8.96 7.73 14.87
N LEU A 153 -7.95 6.97 14.43
CA LEU A 153 -6.73 6.72 15.21
C LEU A 153 -5.96 8.01 15.54
N ILE A 154 -5.91 8.97 14.62
CA ILE A 154 -5.26 10.27 14.86
C ILE A 154 -6.03 11.07 15.93
N PHE A 155 -7.37 11.06 15.90
CA PHE A 155 -8.18 11.71 16.93
C PHE A 155 -8.03 11.03 18.29
N ASP A 156 -7.99 9.70 18.33
CA ASP A 156 -7.74 8.95 19.58
C ASP A 156 -6.36 9.28 20.19
N ALA A 157 -5.32 9.34 19.35
CA ALA A 157 -3.98 9.74 19.81
C ALA A 157 -3.94 11.15 20.43
N ARG A 158 -4.92 12.00 20.10
CA ARG A 158 -5.10 13.32 20.69
C ARG A 158 -6.11 13.34 21.85
N SER A 159 -6.64 12.18 22.25
CA SER A 159 -7.73 12.04 23.23
C SER A 159 -9.02 12.77 22.81
N GLU A 160 -9.20 13.02 21.54
CA GLU A 160 -10.40 13.62 20.94
C GLU A 160 -11.44 12.52 20.63
N HIS A 161 -12.07 11.95 21.68
CA HIS A 161 -12.89 10.75 21.57
C HIS A 161 -14.13 10.91 20.69
N ASP A 162 -14.82 12.08 20.74
CA ASP A 162 -16.04 12.28 19.94
C ASP A 162 -15.76 12.27 18.42
N PRO A 163 -14.79 13.02 17.89
CA PRO A 163 -14.44 12.90 16.48
C PRO A 163 -13.85 11.53 16.11
N ALA A 164 -13.14 10.84 17.02
CA ALA A 164 -12.68 9.47 16.79
C ALA A 164 -13.86 8.51 16.59
N ILE A 165 -14.84 8.55 17.49
CA ILE A 165 -16.09 7.76 17.39
C ILE A 165 -16.78 8.02 16.05
N ALA A 166 -16.95 9.28 15.66
CA ALA A 166 -17.59 9.63 14.40
C ALA A 166 -16.83 9.05 13.18
N ALA A 167 -15.49 9.07 13.20
CA ALA A 167 -14.66 8.51 12.14
C ALA A 167 -14.77 6.98 12.08
N TYR A 168 -14.75 6.30 13.21
CA TYR A 168 -14.94 4.84 13.27
C TYR A 168 -16.36 4.41 12.86
N GLN A 169 -17.37 5.20 13.20
CA GLN A 169 -18.74 4.96 12.73
C GLN A 169 -18.84 5.06 11.20
N LYS A 170 -18.15 6.03 10.59
CA LYS A 170 -18.04 6.09 9.12
C LYS A 170 -17.32 4.87 8.57
N THR A 171 -16.24 4.41 9.21
CA THR A 171 -15.53 3.19 8.81
C THR A 171 -16.48 2.00 8.74
N ILE A 172 -17.26 1.74 9.79
CA ILE A 172 -18.18 0.59 9.82
C ILE A 172 -19.39 0.77 8.91
N SER A 173 -19.79 1.98 8.59
CA SER A 173 -20.88 2.23 7.63
C SER A 173 -20.48 1.86 6.20
N PHE A 174 -19.21 2.10 5.82
CA PHE A 174 -18.69 1.73 4.50
C PHE A 174 -18.14 0.31 4.46
N SER A 175 -17.61 -0.18 5.58
CA SER A 175 -17.05 -1.53 5.71
C SER A 175 -17.59 -2.22 6.97
N PRO A 176 -18.80 -2.82 6.94
CA PRO A 176 -19.44 -3.44 8.11
C PRO A 176 -18.66 -4.62 8.71
N GLY A 177 -17.70 -5.16 7.97
CA GLY A 177 -16.81 -6.21 8.46
C GLY A 177 -15.49 -5.71 9.04
N PHE A 178 -15.28 -4.41 9.22
CA PHE A 178 -14.00 -3.87 9.69
C PHE A 178 -13.86 -4.03 11.22
N VAL A 179 -13.45 -5.23 11.66
CA VAL A 179 -13.38 -5.62 13.08
C VAL A 179 -12.63 -4.60 13.94
N LYS A 180 -11.46 -4.14 13.47
CA LYS A 180 -10.65 -3.16 14.22
C LYS A 180 -11.41 -1.86 14.51
N ALA A 181 -12.33 -1.43 13.64
CA ALA A 181 -13.12 -0.22 13.90
C ALA A 181 -14.14 -0.44 15.01
N TYR A 182 -14.73 -1.63 15.13
CA TYR A 182 -15.61 -1.96 16.27
C TYR A 182 -14.83 -2.02 17.59
N GLN A 183 -13.63 -2.60 17.58
CA GLN A 183 -12.75 -2.63 18.76
C GLN A 183 -12.37 -1.21 19.19
N SER A 184 -11.95 -0.36 18.23
CA SER A 184 -11.61 1.04 18.50
C SER A 184 -12.80 1.85 19.02
N LEU A 185 -14.02 1.61 18.50
CA LEU A 185 -15.25 2.20 19.05
C LEU A 185 -15.48 1.78 20.49
N GLY A 186 -15.27 0.49 20.82
CA GLY A 186 -15.38 -0.01 22.17
C GLY A 186 -14.43 0.74 23.12
N PHE A 187 -13.16 0.87 22.74
CA PHE A 187 -12.17 1.60 23.55
C PHE A 187 -12.47 3.10 23.67
N ALA A 188 -12.92 3.74 22.59
CA ALA A 188 -13.29 5.17 22.63
C ALA A 188 -14.49 5.42 23.55
N TYR A 189 -15.51 4.56 23.55
CA TYR A 189 -16.63 4.64 24.49
C TYR A 189 -16.22 4.33 25.93
N GLU A 190 -15.34 3.35 26.13
CA GLU A 190 -14.79 3.04 27.46
C GLU A 190 -14.04 4.24 28.03
N SER A 191 -13.19 4.90 27.27
CA SER A 191 -12.46 6.12 27.64
C SER A 191 -13.40 7.27 28.03
N LYS A 192 -14.62 7.31 27.48
CA LYS A 192 -15.68 8.24 27.85
C LYS A 192 -16.51 7.78 29.07
N GLY A 193 -16.22 6.62 29.65
CA GLY A 193 -16.99 6.02 30.75
C GLY A 193 -18.33 5.41 30.33
N MET A 194 -18.61 5.31 29.03
CA MET A 194 -19.84 4.77 28.44
C MET A 194 -19.74 3.24 28.28
N ARG A 195 -19.78 2.53 29.41
CA ARG A 195 -19.50 1.08 29.48
C ARG A 195 -20.48 0.22 28.67
N ASP A 196 -21.75 0.56 28.64
CA ASP A 196 -22.75 -0.22 27.94
C ASP A 196 -22.52 -0.19 26.43
N GLU A 197 -22.21 0.98 25.88
CA GLU A 197 -21.84 1.16 24.50
C GLU A 197 -20.52 0.44 24.18
N ALA A 198 -19.53 0.52 25.04
CA ALA A 198 -18.26 -0.17 24.85
C ALA A 198 -18.47 -1.69 24.74
N VAL A 199 -19.21 -2.28 25.67
CA VAL A 199 -19.55 -3.72 25.64
C VAL A 199 -20.30 -4.11 24.36
N LYS A 200 -21.23 -3.28 23.92
CA LYS A 200 -21.98 -3.51 22.66
C LYS A 200 -21.03 -3.61 21.46
N TYR A 201 -20.07 -2.70 21.35
CA TYR A 201 -19.14 -2.68 20.22
C TYR A 201 -18.09 -3.80 20.30
N PHE A 202 -17.60 -4.16 21.48
CA PHE A 202 -16.73 -5.31 21.67
C PHE A 202 -17.42 -6.64 21.30
N LYS A 203 -18.66 -6.84 21.75
CA LYS A 203 -19.46 -8.02 21.34
C LYS A 203 -19.60 -8.07 19.82
N LYS A 204 -19.87 -6.94 19.17
CA LYS A 204 -19.98 -6.88 17.72
C LYS A 204 -18.69 -7.27 17.00
N ALA A 205 -17.53 -6.85 17.53
CA ALA A 205 -16.24 -7.26 17.00
C ALA A 205 -16.04 -8.77 17.07
N ILE A 206 -16.35 -9.38 18.24
CA ILE A 206 -16.27 -10.84 18.45
C ILE A 206 -17.21 -11.59 17.48
N ASP A 207 -18.47 -11.19 17.38
CA ASP A 207 -19.45 -11.80 16.48
C ASP A 207 -18.97 -11.82 15.02
N ILE A 208 -18.27 -10.76 14.57
CA ILE A 208 -17.75 -10.69 13.20
C ILE A 208 -16.54 -11.62 13.04
N GLU A 209 -15.65 -11.70 14.04
CA GLU A 209 -14.48 -12.59 14.02
C GLU A 209 -14.92 -14.06 13.99
N GLU A 210 -15.87 -14.46 14.83
CA GLU A 210 -16.40 -15.83 14.88
C GLU A 210 -17.01 -16.26 13.54
N ARG A 211 -17.78 -15.38 12.90
CA ARG A 211 -18.34 -15.65 11.56
C ARG A 211 -17.28 -15.79 10.47
N ARG A 212 -16.09 -15.22 10.64
CA ARG A 212 -14.97 -15.36 9.71
C ARG A 212 -14.14 -16.62 9.97
N GLY A 213 -13.98 -16.99 11.24
CA GLY A 213 -13.22 -18.19 11.66
C GLY A 213 -13.98 -19.50 11.49
N GLY A 214 -15.31 -19.46 11.34
CA GLY A 214 -16.17 -20.64 11.15
C GLY A 214 -16.38 -21.05 9.68
N LYS A 215 -15.59 -20.49 8.76
CA LYS A 215 -15.54 -20.86 7.34
C LYS A 215 -14.16 -21.43 7.02
#